data_8b447ce145ddd133f91cd27769218836
#
_entry.id   8b447ce145ddd133f91cd27769218836
#
_cell.length_a   1.000
_cell.length_b   1.000
_cell.length_c   1.000
_cell.angle_alpha   90.00
_cell.angle_beta   90.00
_cell.angle_gamma   90.00
#
_symmetry.space_group_name_H-M   'P 1'
#
loop_
_entity.id
_entity.type
_entity.pdbx_description
1 polymer ?
#
loop_
_entity_poly.entity_id
_entity_poly.type
_entity_poly.pdbx_seq_one_letter_code
_entity_poly.pdbx_strand_id
1 'polypeptide(L)'
;MTTAYAENMYAGNLFSDIRAVFLREMSLVLRDPFSVIFSLVQPLVFLALFGPLLAGSIDPAALGGASPLQWFLPGVIVMICLFGTGASGSNLLFEISLGSYERVLASPLRRPAILIGKSLKELAPLVVQAALITVVSIPFGFVLYPLQVLAGLLLLGVFGVGMGAFSNALAIASRKREWMFWAVQQSLLFPLLILSGMMLPPEAGPHWIQVVGAFNPLTYIVDAERALFSGSWTDPAIGWAILAAVLTCVVGLWVGVRQVAKSTS
;
A
#
# COMPACT_ATOMS: atom_id res chain seq x y z
N MET A 1 -19.92 37.55 23.30
CA MET A 1 -19.83 36.37 24.18
C MET A 1 -20.07 35.03 23.45
N THR A 2 -20.46 35.03 22.19
CA THR A 2 -20.81 33.82 21.41
C THR A 2 -19.62 33.14 20.69
N THR A 3 -18.52 33.82 20.45
CA THR A 3 -17.35 33.27 19.75
C THR A 3 -16.46 32.39 20.64
N ALA A 4 -16.34 32.70 21.93
CA ALA A 4 -15.53 31.93 22.89
C ALA A 4 -16.13 30.56 23.25
N TYR A 5 -17.46 30.42 23.14
CA TYR A 5 -18.16 29.13 23.40
C TYR A 5 -17.98 28.14 22.25
N ALA A 6 -17.82 28.61 21.01
CA ALA A 6 -17.58 27.74 19.85
C ALA A 6 -16.15 27.18 19.80
N GLU A 7 -15.16 27.95 20.27
CA GLU A 7 -13.74 27.51 20.29
C GLU A 7 -13.47 26.41 21.35
N ASN A 8 -14.21 26.39 22.46
CA ASN A 8 -14.02 25.39 23.52
C ASN A 8 -14.76 24.07 23.28
N MET A 9 -15.67 23.98 22.34
CA MET A 9 -16.44 22.76 22.05
C MET A 9 -15.68 21.75 21.14
N TYR A 10 -14.55 22.12 20.56
CA TYR A 10 -13.75 21.27 19.67
C TYR A 10 -12.27 21.27 20.05
N ALA A 11 -11.95 21.09 21.32
CA ALA A 11 -10.60 20.76 21.75
C ALA A 11 -10.27 19.28 21.39
N GLY A 12 -10.57 18.87 20.15
CA GLY A 12 -10.16 17.57 19.64
C GLY A 12 -8.65 17.50 19.56
N ASN A 13 -8.04 16.46 20.13
CA ASN A 13 -6.64 16.15 19.95
C ASN A 13 -6.46 15.60 18.52
N LEU A 14 -5.31 15.87 17.86
CA LEU A 14 -4.99 15.34 16.53
C LEU A 14 -5.28 13.83 16.41
N PHE A 15 -4.99 13.08 17.47
CA PHE A 15 -5.25 11.63 17.53
C PHE A 15 -6.76 11.30 17.51
N SER A 16 -7.61 12.07 18.19
CA SER A 16 -9.05 11.85 18.19
C SER A 16 -9.64 12.14 16.80
N ASP A 17 -9.11 13.16 16.10
CA ASP A 17 -9.53 13.52 14.74
C ASP A 17 -9.13 12.42 13.74
N ILE A 18 -7.88 11.91 13.84
CA ILE A 18 -7.40 10.77 13.01
C ILE A 18 -8.29 9.55 13.23
N ARG A 19 -8.59 9.23 14.50
CA ARG A 19 -9.48 8.10 14.85
C ARG A 19 -10.87 8.28 14.26
N ALA A 20 -11.45 9.48 14.36
CA ALA A 20 -12.78 9.76 13.83
C ALA A 20 -12.84 9.57 12.30
N VAL A 21 -11.82 10.08 11.57
CA VAL A 21 -11.71 9.88 10.12
C VAL A 21 -11.50 8.41 9.79
N PHE A 22 -10.58 7.74 10.49
CA PHE A 22 -10.32 6.31 10.30
C PHE A 22 -11.57 5.46 10.47
N LEU A 23 -12.32 5.65 11.57
CA LEU A 23 -13.54 4.89 11.82
C LEU A 23 -14.64 5.17 10.79
N ARG A 24 -14.77 6.41 10.34
CA ARG A 24 -15.69 6.77 9.26
C ARG A 24 -15.35 6.04 7.98
N GLU A 25 -14.10 6.12 7.55
CA GLU A 25 -13.60 5.48 6.33
C GLU A 25 -13.70 3.95 6.42
N MET A 26 -13.38 3.38 7.60
CA MET A 26 -13.50 1.94 7.86
C MET A 26 -14.95 1.47 7.75
N SER A 27 -15.91 2.28 8.23
CA SER A 27 -17.32 1.93 8.14
C SER A 27 -17.79 1.79 6.67
N LEU A 28 -17.20 2.53 5.75
CA LEU A 28 -17.47 2.40 4.31
C LEU A 28 -16.94 1.08 3.76
N VAL A 29 -15.71 0.71 4.12
CA VAL A 29 -15.09 -0.57 3.72
C VAL A 29 -15.90 -1.77 4.25
N LEU A 30 -16.33 -1.71 5.52
CA LEU A 30 -17.11 -2.78 6.14
C LEU A 30 -18.53 -2.93 5.54
N ARG A 31 -19.08 -1.87 4.95
CA ARG A 31 -20.39 -1.90 4.30
C ARG A 31 -20.34 -2.47 2.87
N ASP A 32 -19.14 -2.52 2.28
CA ASP A 32 -18.95 -3.09 0.94
C ASP A 32 -17.86 -4.19 0.94
N PRO A 33 -18.13 -5.34 1.57
CA PRO A 33 -17.18 -6.46 1.59
C PRO A 33 -16.96 -7.05 0.20
N PHE A 34 -17.93 -6.91 -0.72
CA PHE A 34 -17.80 -7.41 -2.08
C PHE A 34 -16.69 -6.70 -2.85
N SER A 35 -16.53 -5.39 -2.68
CA SER A 35 -15.43 -4.63 -3.29
C SER A 35 -14.07 -5.17 -2.86
N VAL A 36 -13.91 -5.51 -1.57
CA VAL A 36 -12.67 -6.10 -1.03
C VAL A 36 -12.41 -7.48 -1.63
N ILE A 37 -13.45 -8.32 -1.79
CA ILE A 37 -13.33 -9.65 -2.39
C ILE A 37 -13.03 -9.55 -3.88
N PHE A 38 -13.76 -8.69 -4.61
CA PHE A 38 -13.52 -8.51 -6.05
C PHE A 38 -12.13 -7.96 -6.37
N SER A 39 -11.55 -7.13 -5.49
CA SER A 39 -10.19 -6.64 -5.67
C SER A 39 -9.12 -7.75 -5.55
N LEU A 40 -9.46 -8.91 -4.98
CA LEU A 40 -8.60 -10.09 -4.94
C LEU A 40 -8.55 -10.88 -6.25
N VAL A 41 -9.52 -10.69 -7.14
CA VAL A 41 -9.59 -11.46 -8.40
C VAL A 41 -8.31 -11.28 -9.21
N GLN A 42 -7.84 -10.06 -9.38
CA GLN A 42 -6.61 -9.78 -10.13
C GLN A 42 -5.36 -10.45 -9.51
N PRO A 43 -5.05 -10.27 -8.21
CA PRO A 43 -3.94 -10.97 -7.55
C PRO A 43 -4.04 -12.49 -7.61
N LEU A 44 -5.24 -13.06 -7.44
CA LEU A 44 -5.45 -14.50 -7.54
C LEU A 44 -5.22 -15.02 -8.96
N VAL A 45 -5.67 -14.30 -9.98
CA VAL A 45 -5.37 -14.63 -11.38
C VAL A 45 -3.86 -14.59 -11.64
N PHE A 46 -3.16 -13.57 -11.12
CA PHE A 46 -1.71 -13.51 -11.21
C PHE A 46 -1.06 -14.73 -10.53
N LEU A 47 -1.47 -15.05 -9.31
CA LEU A 47 -0.94 -16.21 -8.58
C LEU A 47 -1.20 -17.53 -9.31
N ALA A 48 -2.42 -17.71 -9.83
CA ALA A 48 -2.84 -18.92 -10.52
C ALA A 48 -2.15 -19.12 -11.88
N LEU A 49 -1.83 -18.05 -12.59
CA LEU A 49 -1.17 -18.13 -13.90
C LEU A 49 0.35 -18.14 -13.78
N PHE A 50 0.92 -17.25 -12.98
CA PHE A 50 2.38 -17.12 -12.85
C PHE A 50 2.99 -18.21 -11.96
N GLY A 51 2.28 -18.71 -10.93
CA GLY A 51 2.76 -19.78 -10.07
C GLY A 51 3.21 -21.02 -10.87
N PRO A 52 2.35 -21.64 -11.69
CA PRO A 52 2.72 -22.77 -12.54
C PRO A 52 3.76 -22.41 -13.61
N LEU A 53 3.74 -21.20 -14.19
CA LEU A 53 4.75 -20.76 -15.16
C LEU A 53 6.13 -20.68 -14.54
N LEU A 54 6.25 -20.12 -13.34
CA LEU A 54 7.52 -20.08 -12.61
C LEU A 54 8.03 -21.49 -12.27
N ALA A 55 7.11 -22.38 -11.83
CA ALA A 55 7.46 -23.76 -11.52
C ALA A 55 8.00 -24.55 -12.71
N GLY A 56 7.56 -24.21 -13.94
CA GLY A 56 8.01 -24.86 -15.17
C GLY A 56 9.19 -24.20 -15.87
N SER A 57 9.53 -22.96 -15.53
CA SER A 57 10.47 -22.15 -16.29
C SER A 57 11.71 -21.71 -15.53
N ILE A 58 11.71 -21.73 -14.22
CA ILE A 58 12.83 -21.24 -13.39
C ILE A 58 13.40 -22.38 -12.57
N ASP A 59 14.74 -22.53 -12.60
CA ASP A 59 15.45 -23.47 -11.76
C ASP A 59 15.20 -23.12 -10.27
N PRO A 60 14.80 -24.09 -9.41
CA PRO A 60 14.68 -23.87 -7.98
C PRO A 60 15.92 -23.27 -7.31
N ALA A 61 17.11 -23.51 -7.85
CA ALA A 61 18.35 -22.90 -7.38
C ALA A 61 18.35 -21.38 -7.55
N ALA A 62 17.75 -20.85 -8.61
CA ALA A 62 17.60 -19.41 -8.84
C ALA A 62 16.59 -18.73 -7.89
N LEU A 63 15.74 -19.54 -7.25
CA LEU A 63 14.78 -19.10 -6.22
C LEU A 63 15.32 -19.29 -4.78
N GLY A 64 16.63 -19.50 -4.62
CA GLY A 64 17.24 -19.76 -3.31
C GLY A 64 16.79 -21.08 -2.66
N GLY A 65 16.31 -22.06 -3.44
CA GLY A 65 15.78 -23.33 -2.97
C GLY A 65 14.34 -23.25 -2.42
N ALA A 66 13.68 -22.10 -2.47
CA ALA A 66 12.28 -21.96 -2.10
C ALA A 66 11.36 -22.57 -3.16
N SER A 67 10.15 -23.00 -2.77
CA SER A 67 9.14 -23.36 -3.75
C SER A 67 8.73 -22.13 -4.55
N PRO A 68 8.35 -22.28 -5.85
CA PRO A 68 7.89 -21.15 -6.66
C PRO A 68 6.77 -20.34 -6.00
N LEU A 69 5.86 -21.01 -5.28
CA LEU A 69 4.79 -20.36 -4.55
C LEU A 69 5.30 -19.56 -3.35
N GLN A 70 6.26 -20.13 -2.59
CA GLN A 70 6.87 -19.47 -1.43
C GLN A 70 7.62 -18.18 -1.85
N TRP A 71 8.26 -18.21 -3.01
CA TRP A 71 8.98 -17.08 -3.55
C TRP A 71 8.08 -16.01 -4.15
N PHE A 72 7.00 -16.41 -4.82
CA PHE A 72 6.14 -15.48 -5.59
C PHE A 72 5.04 -14.82 -4.75
N LEU A 73 4.48 -15.54 -3.76
CA LEU A 73 3.37 -15.06 -2.93
C LEU A 73 3.67 -13.73 -2.23
N PRO A 74 4.84 -13.50 -1.61
CA PRO A 74 5.18 -12.20 -1.01
C PRO A 74 5.11 -11.06 -2.02
N GLY A 75 5.62 -11.28 -3.24
CA GLY A 75 5.52 -10.30 -4.32
C GLY A 75 4.08 -9.95 -4.69
N VAL A 76 3.19 -10.96 -4.75
CA VAL A 76 1.76 -10.73 -5.00
C VAL A 76 1.12 -9.90 -3.89
N ILE A 77 1.49 -10.13 -2.62
CA ILE A 77 0.99 -9.34 -1.48
C ILE A 77 1.47 -7.88 -1.56
N VAL A 78 2.71 -7.65 -1.95
CA VAL A 78 3.23 -6.30 -2.22
C VAL A 78 2.48 -5.63 -3.37
N MET A 79 2.14 -6.38 -4.42
CA MET A 79 1.29 -5.89 -5.53
C MET A 79 -0.09 -5.45 -5.03
N ILE A 80 -0.73 -6.21 -4.14
CA ILE A 80 -2.00 -5.84 -3.52
C ILE A 80 -1.88 -4.50 -2.79
N CYS A 81 -0.80 -4.32 -2.03
CA CYS A 81 -0.54 -3.07 -1.32
C CYS A 81 -0.47 -1.88 -2.29
N LEU A 82 0.26 -2.01 -3.39
CA LEU A 82 0.41 -0.92 -4.36
C LEU A 82 -0.90 -0.59 -5.08
N PHE A 83 -1.63 -1.58 -5.55
CA PHE A 83 -2.92 -1.35 -6.20
C PHE A 83 -3.97 -0.81 -5.22
N GLY A 84 -4.02 -1.34 -3.99
CA GLY A 84 -4.91 -0.85 -2.94
C GLY A 84 -4.64 0.61 -2.58
N THR A 85 -3.37 0.97 -2.35
CA THR A 85 -2.98 2.36 -2.07
C THR A 85 -3.22 3.28 -3.26
N GLY A 86 -3.06 2.79 -4.49
CA GLY A 86 -3.45 3.49 -5.70
C GLY A 86 -4.96 3.78 -5.75
N ALA A 87 -5.78 2.79 -5.37
CA ALA A 87 -7.23 2.95 -5.29
C ALA A 87 -7.67 3.99 -4.25
N SER A 88 -6.88 4.20 -3.18
CA SER A 88 -7.15 5.26 -2.19
C SER A 88 -7.21 6.64 -2.82
N GLY A 89 -6.24 6.98 -3.66
CA GLY A 89 -6.23 8.26 -4.35
C GLY A 89 -7.34 8.41 -5.38
N SER A 90 -7.69 7.34 -6.11
CA SER A 90 -8.81 7.37 -7.05
C SER A 90 -10.15 7.57 -6.34
N ASN A 91 -10.35 6.93 -5.18
CA ASN A 91 -11.53 7.14 -4.35
C ASN A 91 -11.60 8.59 -3.85
N LEU A 92 -10.48 9.17 -3.43
CA LEU A 92 -10.43 10.58 -3.04
C LEU A 92 -10.73 11.51 -4.23
N LEU A 93 -10.22 11.22 -5.42
CA LEU A 93 -10.51 11.98 -6.63
C LEU A 93 -12.02 11.97 -6.94
N PHE A 94 -12.64 10.80 -6.80
CA PHE A 94 -14.08 10.64 -6.95
C PHE A 94 -14.87 11.42 -5.89
N GLU A 95 -14.44 11.41 -4.63
CA GLU A 95 -15.03 12.25 -3.58
C GLU A 95 -14.93 13.74 -3.89
N ILE A 96 -13.81 14.18 -4.48
CA ILE A 96 -13.62 15.58 -4.92
C ILE A 96 -14.61 15.90 -6.04
N SER A 97 -14.77 15.03 -7.03
CA SER A 97 -15.68 15.27 -8.16
C SER A 97 -17.16 15.34 -7.73
N LEU A 98 -17.52 14.62 -6.67
CA LEU A 98 -18.87 14.66 -6.08
C LEU A 98 -19.08 15.81 -5.07
N GLY A 99 -18.07 16.63 -4.78
CA GLY A 99 -18.13 17.69 -3.78
C GLY A 99 -18.26 17.19 -2.33
N SER A 100 -18.08 15.88 -2.08
CA SER A 100 -18.15 15.31 -0.73
C SER A 100 -16.88 15.61 0.08
N TYR A 101 -15.74 15.74 -0.60
CA TYR A 101 -14.47 16.11 0.02
C TYR A 101 -14.51 17.52 0.62
N GLU A 102 -15.15 18.49 -0.05
CA GLU A 102 -15.29 19.87 0.45
C GLU A 102 -16.13 19.92 1.72
N ARG A 103 -17.15 19.07 1.84
CA ARG A 103 -17.93 18.93 3.08
C ARG A 103 -17.08 18.41 4.24
N VAL A 104 -16.13 17.49 3.95
CA VAL A 104 -15.18 17.01 4.97
C VAL A 104 -14.19 18.11 5.36
N LEU A 105 -13.71 18.90 4.42
CA LEU A 105 -12.83 20.05 4.69
C LEU A 105 -13.52 21.18 5.48
N ALA A 106 -14.85 21.34 5.33
CA ALA A 106 -15.65 22.27 6.10
C ALA A 106 -15.95 21.80 7.53
N SER A 107 -15.65 20.53 7.85
CA SER A 107 -15.79 20.01 9.22
C SER A 107 -14.70 20.59 10.14
N PRO A 108 -14.92 20.60 11.48
CA PRO A 108 -13.94 21.14 12.43
C PRO A 108 -12.69 20.24 12.61
N LEU A 109 -12.53 19.23 11.77
CA LEU A 109 -11.39 18.31 11.84
C LEU A 109 -10.10 18.96 11.33
N ARG A 110 -8.99 18.64 11.96
CA ARG A 110 -7.68 19.09 11.50
C ARG A 110 -7.33 18.44 10.15
N ARG A 111 -6.92 19.25 9.18
CA ARG A 111 -6.60 18.78 7.82
C ARG A 111 -5.58 17.65 7.75
N PRO A 112 -4.47 17.65 8.53
CA PRO A 112 -3.56 16.50 8.57
C PRO A 112 -4.24 15.21 9.02
N ALA A 113 -5.22 15.31 9.96
CA ALA A 113 -5.95 14.15 10.45
C ALA A 113 -6.78 13.48 9.35
N ILE A 114 -7.35 14.26 8.44
CA ILE A 114 -8.14 13.74 7.31
C ILE A 114 -7.26 12.86 6.42
N LEU A 115 -6.08 13.35 6.03
CA LEU A 115 -5.18 12.59 5.16
C LEU A 115 -4.61 11.36 5.87
N ILE A 116 -4.14 11.52 7.11
CA ILE A 116 -3.55 10.41 7.88
C ILE A 116 -4.61 9.34 8.11
N GLY A 117 -5.83 9.70 8.51
CA GLY A 117 -6.92 8.76 8.73
C GLY A 117 -7.31 7.99 7.46
N LYS A 118 -7.35 8.67 6.30
CA LYS A 118 -7.59 8.04 5.01
C LYS A 118 -6.47 7.07 4.62
N SER A 119 -5.21 7.43 4.86
CA SER A 119 -4.08 6.55 4.55
C SER A 119 -4.03 5.34 5.48
N LEU A 120 -4.35 5.50 6.75
CA LEU A 120 -4.39 4.41 7.73
C LEU A 120 -5.48 3.37 7.43
N LYS A 121 -6.61 3.77 6.85
CA LYS A 121 -7.70 2.82 6.54
C LYS A 121 -7.24 1.72 5.59
N GLU A 122 -6.26 2.00 4.72
CA GLU A 122 -5.78 1.03 3.72
C GLU A 122 -5.13 -0.21 4.35
N LEU A 123 -4.69 -0.11 5.61
CA LEU A 123 -4.14 -1.23 6.35
C LEU A 123 -5.13 -2.40 6.50
N ALA A 124 -6.42 -2.11 6.74
CA ALA A 124 -7.38 -3.16 7.03
C ALA A 124 -7.70 -4.03 5.79
N PRO A 125 -8.09 -3.47 4.62
CA PRO A 125 -8.29 -4.30 3.45
C PRO A 125 -7.01 -5.02 3.02
N LEU A 126 -5.84 -4.37 3.14
CA LEU A 126 -4.55 -5.00 2.85
C LEU A 126 -4.32 -6.25 3.70
N VAL A 127 -4.46 -6.14 5.03
CA VAL A 127 -4.25 -7.28 5.95
C VAL A 127 -5.25 -8.40 5.67
N VAL A 128 -6.52 -8.06 5.45
CA VAL A 128 -7.55 -9.06 5.13
C VAL A 128 -7.25 -9.77 3.82
N GLN A 129 -6.91 -9.04 2.78
CA GLN A 129 -6.58 -9.60 1.46
C GLN A 129 -5.32 -10.46 1.50
N ALA A 130 -4.26 -9.99 2.15
CA ALA A 130 -3.03 -10.73 2.31
C ALA A 130 -3.24 -12.02 3.13
N ALA A 131 -4.01 -11.95 4.22
CA ALA A 131 -4.36 -13.12 5.01
C ALA A 131 -5.17 -14.14 4.18
N LEU A 132 -6.16 -13.69 3.43
CA LEU A 132 -6.98 -14.57 2.58
C LEU A 132 -6.13 -15.29 1.53
N ILE A 133 -5.28 -14.57 0.81
CA ILE A 133 -4.40 -15.17 -0.21
C ILE A 133 -3.41 -16.14 0.44
N THR A 134 -2.83 -15.78 1.58
CA THR A 134 -1.90 -16.64 2.32
C THR A 134 -2.59 -17.95 2.74
N VAL A 135 -3.78 -17.87 3.33
CA VAL A 135 -4.57 -19.03 3.73
C VAL A 135 -4.95 -19.90 2.53
N VAL A 136 -5.38 -19.30 1.44
CA VAL A 136 -5.71 -20.03 0.18
C VAL A 136 -4.48 -20.72 -0.39
N SER A 137 -3.27 -20.20 -0.15
CA SER A 137 -2.02 -20.78 -0.67
C SER A 137 -1.51 -21.98 0.13
N ILE A 138 -1.97 -22.18 1.38
CA ILE A 138 -1.52 -23.31 2.23
C ILE A 138 -1.77 -24.67 1.59
N PRO A 139 -2.97 -25.00 1.04
CA PRO A 139 -3.21 -26.29 0.39
C PRO A 139 -2.34 -26.55 -0.84
N PHE A 140 -1.76 -25.51 -1.44
CA PHE A 140 -0.88 -25.58 -2.61
C PHE A 140 0.60 -25.69 -2.26
N GLY A 141 0.93 -25.92 -0.97
CA GLY A 141 2.30 -26.16 -0.52
C GLY A 141 3.03 -24.92 0.02
N PHE A 142 2.28 -23.86 0.35
CA PHE A 142 2.84 -22.72 1.07
C PHE A 142 3.09 -23.07 2.53
N VAL A 143 4.31 -22.84 3.02
CA VAL A 143 4.67 -23.03 4.43
C VAL A 143 4.45 -21.75 5.19
N LEU A 144 3.51 -21.77 6.15
CA LEU A 144 3.14 -20.59 6.93
C LEU A 144 4.05 -20.41 8.14
N TYR A 145 4.68 -19.24 8.25
CA TYR A 145 5.40 -18.76 9.42
C TYR A 145 4.63 -17.58 10.06
N PRO A 146 3.71 -17.82 11.02
CA PRO A 146 2.70 -16.82 11.43
C PRO A 146 3.29 -15.50 11.95
N LEU A 147 4.34 -15.58 12.77
CA LEU A 147 4.97 -14.40 13.37
C LEU A 147 5.71 -13.56 12.31
N GLN A 148 6.40 -14.21 11.40
CA GLN A 148 7.14 -13.55 10.33
C GLN A 148 6.18 -12.94 9.32
N VAL A 149 5.12 -13.65 8.93
CA VAL A 149 4.07 -13.12 8.07
C VAL A 149 3.41 -11.91 8.70
N LEU A 150 3.10 -11.93 10.00
CA LEU A 150 2.56 -10.78 10.71
C LEU A 150 3.53 -9.59 10.68
N ALA A 151 4.82 -9.82 10.91
CA ALA A 151 5.84 -8.78 10.83
C ALA A 151 5.94 -8.17 9.42
N GLY A 152 5.89 -9.01 8.37
CA GLY A 152 5.83 -8.55 6.98
C GLY A 152 4.61 -7.69 6.72
N LEU A 153 3.42 -8.13 7.12
CA LEU A 153 2.20 -7.34 6.95
C LEU A 153 2.24 -6.01 7.68
N LEU A 154 2.88 -5.93 8.85
CA LEU A 154 3.08 -4.67 9.56
C LEU A 154 4.05 -3.75 8.82
N LEU A 155 5.16 -4.30 8.32
CA LEU A 155 6.13 -3.58 7.50
C LEU A 155 5.46 -3.01 6.23
N LEU A 156 4.75 -3.87 5.52
CA LEU A 156 4.01 -3.52 4.31
C LEU A 156 2.91 -2.49 4.60
N GLY A 157 2.30 -2.56 5.77
CA GLY A 157 1.33 -1.59 6.25
C GLY A 157 1.94 -0.19 6.41
N VAL A 158 3.11 -0.08 7.03
CA VAL A 158 3.82 1.21 7.16
C VAL A 158 4.16 1.78 5.79
N PHE A 159 4.68 0.95 4.88
CA PHE A 159 4.94 1.33 3.50
C PHE A 159 3.66 1.78 2.78
N GLY A 160 2.57 1.02 2.94
CA GLY A 160 1.26 1.30 2.34
C GLY A 160 0.66 2.63 2.80
N VAL A 161 0.81 3.01 4.08
CA VAL A 161 0.39 4.34 4.57
C VAL A 161 1.11 5.45 3.80
N GLY A 162 2.42 5.31 3.56
CA GLY A 162 3.20 6.27 2.78
C GLY A 162 2.74 6.35 1.33
N MET A 163 2.57 5.20 0.68
CA MET A 163 2.10 5.13 -0.71
C MET A 163 0.67 5.66 -0.87
N GLY A 164 -0.23 5.35 0.07
CA GLY A 164 -1.57 5.91 0.11
C GLY A 164 -1.57 7.43 0.27
N ALA A 165 -0.68 7.96 1.09
CA ALA A 165 -0.51 9.41 1.23
C ALA A 165 -0.02 10.08 -0.06
N PHE A 166 0.92 9.46 -0.79
CA PHE A 166 1.33 9.93 -2.12
C PHE A 166 0.19 9.89 -3.12
N SER A 167 -0.58 8.80 -3.16
CA SER A 167 -1.72 8.64 -4.05
C SER A 167 -2.80 9.70 -3.76
N ASN A 168 -3.12 9.94 -2.49
CA ASN A 168 -4.05 10.98 -2.06
C ASN A 168 -3.53 12.39 -2.43
N ALA A 169 -2.22 12.65 -2.27
CA ALA A 169 -1.61 13.91 -2.68
C ALA A 169 -1.73 14.14 -4.20
N LEU A 170 -1.50 13.08 -4.99
CA LEU A 170 -1.65 13.12 -6.44
C LEU A 170 -3.11 13.40 -6.83
N ALA A 171 -4.08 12.78 -6.15
CA ALA A 171 -5.51 13.02 -6.38
C ALA A 171 -5.86 14.50 -6.18
N ILE A 172 -5.42 15.10 -5.07
CA ILE A 172 -5.64 16.52 -4.79
C ILE A 172 -4.96 17.40 -5.84
N ALA A 173 -3.74 17.08 -6.26
CA ALA A 173 -3.01 17.82 -7.29
C ALA A 173 -3.72 17.76 -8.66
N SER A 174 -4.35 16.62 -8.94
CA SER A 174 -5.01 16.33 -10.22
C SER A 174 -6.50 16.72 -10.26
N ARG A 175 -7.03 17.37 -9.20
CA ARG A 175 -8.47 17.69 -9.06
C ARG A 175 -9.11 18.41 -10.24
N LYS A 176 -8.33 19.18 -11.02
CA LYS A 176 -8.79 19.91 -12.21
C LYS A 176 -8.66 19.10 -13.50
N ARG A 177 -7.92 17.99 -13.49
CA ARG A 177 -7.60 17.17 -14.65
C ARG A 177 -7.50 15.70 -14.23
N GLU A 178 -8.60 15.01 -14.11
CA GLU A 178 -8.67 13.63 -13.62
C GLU A 178 -7.81 12.65 -14.44
N TRP A 179 -7.71 12.85 -15.76
CA TRP A 179 -6.86 12.02 -16.60
C TRP A 179 -5.39 12.05 -16.18
N MET A 180 -4.91 13.17 -15.60
CA MET A 180 -3.54 13.34 -15.14
C MET A 180 -3.25 12.41 -13.96
N PHE A 181 -4.21 12.19 -13.05
CA PHE A 181 -4.08 11.24 -11.96
C PHE A 181 -3.77 9.83 -12.50
N TRP A 182 -4.61 9.36 -13.42
CA TRP A 182 -4.47 8.02 -13.99
C TRP A 182 -3.18 7.87 -14.81
N ALA A 183 -2.85 8.86 -15.62
CA ALA A 183 -1.63 8.85 -16.41
C ALA A 183 -0.37 8.76 -15.53
N VAL A 184 -0.25 9.63 -14.51
CA VAL A 184 0.90 9.64 -13.60
C VAL A 184 0.94 8.36 -12.77
N GLN A 185 -0.19 7.93 -12.21
CA GLN A 185 -0.25 6.74 -11.37
C GLN A 185 0.18 5.49 -12.16
N GLN A 186 -0.37 5.25 -13.35
CA GLN A 186 -0.01 4.07 -14.13
C GLN A 186 1.43 4.13 -14.64
N SER A 187 1.89 5.31 -15.04
CA SER A 187 3.28 5.51 -15.49
C SER A 187 4.30 5.28 -14.39
N LEU A 188 3.93 5.43 -13.12
CA LEU A 188 4.81 5.16 -11.97
C LEU A 188 4.66 3.73 -11.44
N LEU A 189 3.42 3.23 -11.34
CA LEU A 189 3.11 1.94 -10.72
C LEU A 189 3.78 0.78 -11.46
N PHE A 190 3.65 0.72 -12.79
CA PHE A 190 4.19 -0.40 -13.57
C PHE A 190 5.73 -0.47 -13.53
N PRO A 191 6.49 0.62 -13.76
CA PRO A 191 7.93 0.57 -13.59
C PRO A 191 8.37 0.19 -12.17
N LEU A 192 7.71 0.72 -11.13
CA LEU A 192 8.00 0.36 -9.75
C LEU A 192 7.82 -1.15 -9.51
N LEU A 193 6.73 -1.73 -10.01
CA LEU A 193 6.46 -3.17 -9.89
C LEU A 193 7.49 -4.01 -10.64
N ILE A 194 7.75 -3.69 -11.90
CA ILE A 194 8.68 -4.47 -12.73
C ILE A 194 10.10 -4.41 -12.17
N LEU A 195 10.56 -3.21 -11.80
CA LEU A 195 11.90 -2.99 -11.27
C LEU A 195 12.08 -3.49 -9.83
N SER A 196 11.00 -3.79 -9.11
CA SER A 196 11.09 -4.32 -7.74
C SER A 196 11.54 -5.79 -7.67
N GLY A 197 11.67 -6.45 -8.82
CA GLY A 197 11.97 -7.88 -8.83
C GLY A 197 10.81 -8.78 -8.37
N MET A 198 9.62 -8.24 -8.22
CA MET A 198 8.44 -8.96 -7.74
C MET A 198 8.10 -10.18 -8.62
N MET A 199 8.16 -10.01 -9.94
CA MET A 199 7.78 -11.03 -10.92
C MET A 199 8.92 -11.96 -11.30
N LEU A 200 10.13 -11.44 -11.41
CA LEU A 200 11.33 -12.16 -11.82
C LEU A 200 12.53 -11.67 -11.00
N PRO A 201 13.48 -12.55 -10.67
CA PRO A 201 14.71 -12.14 -10.00
C PRO A 201 15.43 -11.06 -10.83
N PRO A 202 15.81 -9.91 -10.24
CA PRO A 202 16.47 -8.82 -10.97
C PRO A 202 17.80 -9.25 -11.59
N GLU A 203 18.44 -10.27 -11.01
CA GLU A 203 19.72 -10.85 -11.45
C GLU A 203 19.61 -11.51 -12.84
N ALA A 204 18.41 -11.96 -13.20
CA ALA A 204 18.14 -12.51 -14.54
C ALA A 204 18.07 -11.44 -15.64
N GLY A 205 18.01 -10.17 -15.26
CA GLY A 205 17.91 -9.02 -16.17
C GLY A 205 19.25 -8.34 -16.48
N PRO A 206 19.28 -7.43 -17.45
CA PRO A 206 20.44 -6.60 -17.74
C PRO A 206 20.87 -5.77 -16.52
N HIS A 207 22.17 -5.48 -16.41
CA HIS A 207 22.76 -4.74 -15.28
C HIS A 207 22.08 -3.39 -14.98
N TRP A 208 21.61 -2.68 -15.99
CA TRP A 208 20.91 -1.40 -15.77
C TRP A 208 19.61 -1.55 -15.00
N ILE A 209 18.89 -2.68 -15.13
CA ILE A 209 17.67 -2.97 -14.35
C ILE A 209 18.02 -3.12 -12.88
N GLN A 210 19.12 -3.79 -12.56
CA GLN A 210 19.60 -3.96 -11.18
C GLN A 210 19.97 -2.62 -10.55
N VAL A 211 20.68 -1.77 -11.30
CA VAL A 211 21.07 -0.43 -10.84
C VAL A 211 19.85 0.46 -10.59
N VAL A 212 18.89 0.49 -11.51
CA VAL A 212 17.67 1.30 -11.34
C VAL A 212 16.79 0.72 -10.25
N GLY A 213 16.69 -0.61 -10.15
CA GLY A 213 15.97 -1.31 -9.09
C GLY A 213 16.51 -1.01 -7.69
N ALA A 214 17.81 -0.76 -7.54
CA ALA A 214 18.42 -0.38 -6.26
C ALA A 214 17.94 0.98 -5.72
N PHE A 215 17.44 1.88 -6.58
CA PHE A 215 16.81 3.13 -6.16
C PHE A 215 15.31 2.98 -5.86
N ASN A 216 14.73 1.83 -6.16
CA ASN A 216 13.31 1.57 -5.95
C ASN A 216 13.08 1.09 -4.51
N PRO A 217 12.36 1.84 -3.66
CA PRO A 217 12.07 1.42 -2.29
C PRO A 217 11.29 0.11 -2.22
N LEU A 218 10.52 -0.19 -3.26
CA LEU A 218 9.72 -1.40 -3.35
C LEU A 218 10.58 -2.67 -3.45
N THR A 219 11.77 -2.61 -4.03
CA THR A 219 12.71 -3.73 -4.11
C THR A 219 13.04 -4.26 -2.71
N TYR A 220 13.40 -3.34 -1.80
CA TYR A 220 13.72 -3.70 -0.42
C TYR A 220 12.51 -4.31 0.32
N ILE A 221 11.30 -3.80 0.04
CA ILE A 221 10.07 -4.35 0.62
C ILE A 221 9.83 -5.78 0.12
N VAL A 222 9.96 -6.03 -1.19
CA VAL A 222 9.77 -7.36 -1.78
C VAL A 222 10.77 -8.36 -1.21
N ASP A 223 12.05 -7.97 -1.08
CA ASP A 223 13.10 -8.85 -0.57
C ASP A 223 12.88 -9.18 0.91
N ALA A 224 12.50 -8.20 1.72
CA ALA A 224 12.18 -8.44 3.13
C ALA A 224 10.92 -9.29 3.31
N GLU A 225 9.89 -9.09 2.50
CA GLU A 225 8.69 -9.93 2.52
C GLU A 225 9.04 -11.38 2.17
N ARG A 226 9.91 -11.61 1.19
CA ARG A 226 10.41 -12.96 0.87
C ARG A 226 11.17 -13.59 2.02
N ALA A 227 12.09 -12.83 2.66
CA ALA A 227 12.84 -13.31 3.80
C ALA A 227 11.90 -13.68 4.97
N LEU A 228 10.96 -12.82 5.32
CA LEU A 228 9.99 -13.06 6.39
C LEU A 228 9.05 -14.22 6.06
N PHE A 229 8.51 -14.29 4.86
CA PHE A 229 7.62 -15.37 4.44
C PHE A 229 8.35 -16.73 4.32
N SER A 230 9.68 -16.70 4.18
CA SER A 230 10.54 -17.91 4.24
C SER A 230 11.00 -18.26 5.67
N GLY A 231 10.53 -17.52 6.68
CA GLY A 231 10.81 -17.79 8.10
C GLY A 231 12.10 -17.15 8.64
N SER A 232 12.81 -16.33 7.87
CA SER A 232 14.04 -15.68 8.31
C SER A 232 13.75 -14.40 9.10
N TRP A 233 14.48 -14.22 10.25
CA TRP A 233 14.49 -12.97 11.03
C TRP A 233 15.81 -12.19 10.87
N THR A 234 16.86 -12.85 10.39
CA THR A 234 18.23 -12.33 10.41
C THR A 234 18.70 -11.79 9.06
N ASP A 235 17.81 -11.78 8.07
CA ASP A 235 18.15 -11.30 6.73
C ASP A 235 18.37 -9.77 6.74
N PRO A 236 19.52 -9.28 6.24
CA PRO A 236 19.81 -7.85 6.15
C PRO A 236 18.75 -7.04 5.35
N ALA A 237 18.04 -7.69 4.43
CA ALA A 237 16.96 -7.08 3.65
C ALA A 237 15.87 -6.48 4.54
N ILE A 238 15.58 -7.09 5.70
CA ILE A 238 14.58 -6.58 6.65
C ILE A 238 14.95 -5.20 7.16
N GLY A 239 16.22 -4.97 7.48
CA GLY A 239 16.71 -3.67 7.95
C GLY A 239 16.55 -2.57 6.89
N TRP A 240 16.93 -2.85 5.65
CA TRP A 240 16.76 -1.92 4.53
C TRP A 240 15.30 -1.65 4.20
N ALA A 241 14.45 -2.66 4.30
CA ALA A 241 13.01 -2.49 4.10
C ALA A 241 12.35 -1.63 5.18
N ILE A 242 12.73 -1.79 6.46
CA ILE A 242 12.25 -0.90 7.53
C ILE A 242 12.62 0.54 7.23
N LEU A 243 13.88 0.79 6.83
CA LEU A 243 14.31 2.13 6.45
C LEU A 243 13.51 2.67 5.26
N ALA A 244 13.34 1.87 4.20
CA ALA A 244 12.57 2.23 3.01
C ALA A 244 11.11 2.51 3.34
N ALA A 245 10.46 1.68 4.16
CA ALA A 245 9.08 1.85 4.58
C ALA A 245 8.88 3.13 5.41
N VAL A 246 9.76 3.38 6.39
CA VAL A 246 9.69 4.57 7.23
C VAL A 246 9.93 5.83 6.41
N LEU A 247 10.95 5.85 5.55
CA LEU A 247 11.21 7.00 4.67
C LEU A 247 10.03 7.27 3.74
N THR A 248 9.49 6.24 3.11
CA THR A 248 8.30 6.36 2.23
C THR A 248 7.10 6.89 3.00
N CYS A 249 6.88 6.40 4.22
CA CYS A 249 5.78 6.85 5.08
C CYS A 249 5.95 8.33 5.47
N VAL A 250 7.12 8.72 5.96
CA VAL A 250 7.39 10.10 6.39
C VAL A 250 7.28 11.07 5.22
N VAL A 251 7.92 10.76 4.09
CA VAL A 251 7.89 11.63 2.90
C VAL A 251 6.49 11.68 2.30
N GLY A 252 5.79 10.55 2.22
CA GLY A 252 4.42 10.47 1.70
C GLY A 252 3.45 11.31 2.53
N LEU A 253 3.48 11.15 3.85
CA LEU A 253 2.64 11.94 4.76
C LEU A 253 2.99 13.44 4.70
N TRP A 254 4.27 13.79 4.64
CA TRP A 254 4.69 15.17 4.52
C TRP A 254 4.21 15.82 3.21
N VAL A 255 4.37 15.13 2.08
CA VAL A 255 3.89 15.61 0.77
C VAL A 255 2.36 15.74 0.80
N GLY A 256 1.67 14.73 1.33
CA GLY A 256 0.22 14.72 1.41
C GLY A 256 -0.33 15.87 2.27
N VAL A 257 0.21 16.07 3.47
CA VAL A 257 -0.21 17.17 4.36
C VAL A 257 0.05 18.53 3.71
N ARG A 258 1.20 18.71 3.04
CA ARG A 258 1.49 19.95 2.29
C ARG A 258 0.49 20.19 1.16
N GLN A 259 0.09 19.14 0.45
CA GLN A 259 -0.85 19.29 -0.67
C GLN A 259 -2.25 19.64 -0.18
N VAL A 260 -2.70 19.05 0.93
CA VAL A 260 -3.98 19.45 1.56
C VAL A 260 -3.94 20.92 1.99
N ALA A 261 -2.84 21.39 2.57
CA ALA A 261 -2.70 22.78 3.00
C ALA A 261 -2.77 23.77 1.82
N LYS A 262 -2.17 23.42 0.67
CA LYS A 262 -2.18 24.26 -0.54
C LYS A 262 -3.52 24.26 -1.28
N SER A 263 -4.33 23.25 -1.11
CA SER A 263 -5.61 23.13 -1.86
C SER A 263 -6.67 24.12 -1.42
N THR A 264 -6.45 24.84 -0.34
CA THR A 264 -7.39 25.77 0.30
C THR A 264 -6.90 27.24 0.31
N SER A 265 -5.73 27.50 -0.19
CA SER A 265 -5.27 28.85 -0.54
C SER A 265 -5.54 29.14 -2.01
#